data_7befedc7df6b6f4e5cf5663a704b93d6
#
_entry.id   7befedc7df6b6f4e5cf5663a704b93d6
#
_cell.length_a   1.000
_cell.length_b   1.000
_cell.length_c   1.000
_cell.angle_alpha   90.00
_cell.angle_beta   90.00
_cell.angle_gamma   90.00
#
_symmetry.space_group_name_H-M   'P 1'
#
loop_
_entity.id
_entity.type
_entity.pdbx_description
1 polymer ?
#
loop_
_entity_poly.entity_id
_entity_poly.type
_entity_poly.pdbx_seq_one_letter_code
_entity_poly.pdbx_strand_id
1 'polypeptide(L)'
;MIFSIQQLSDESKLSYALRFEVLEQLCPPELVSELLSRCHAWGERERGLNQLLVVYYVIALSLFRRLNLAAVLRHLVSGLRWLWSNPCLRLPTAAALVYRRRQLGTPVLRHLFQRVCRPMATEQSKGAFRFGLRLMAIDGTLDEVADTPANALYFGRMSSGKHQSPLPQVRCVYLAEVGSHAIVDAVFAPCRVAEQRLAPLLLSRAVQPGMLVLMDRGIVSAAELSTLVHQQQAHALARLKAGQYTHAEQVLSDGSYLVTLHPAGLPAVQVRVIEYRIEPHTAERLAEFPSSQTSNHPDPRQLHRLVTTLLDPQQAPAQELIFCYHERWEIEACIDEQKTHLRLSGQPLRSKEPALVRQELYGLLLAHYIVRWWMHQSACEANLDPDRLSFTHAVEVLDTACYEFALVARQELPRVKQRLLADLREPATLLPPRRLRFYPRVVKRAYSPFHRKRPGQQGFTLKKQSFKDILLI
;
A
#
# COMPACT_ATOMS: atom_id res chain seq x y z
N MET A 1 11.66 24.86 21.92
CA MET A 1 13.09 25.25 21.80
C MET A 1 13.22 26.00 20.50
N ILE A 2 13.48 27.29 20.55
CA ILE A 2 13.88 28.05 19.37
C ILE A 2 15.22 27.43 18.98
N PHE A 3 15.38 26.97 17.75
CA PHE A 3 16.69 26.58 17.25
C PHE A 3 17.61 27.78 17.45
N SER A 4 18.62 27.65 18.30
CA SER A 4 19.64 28.65 18.30
C SER A 4 20.39 28.59 16.98
N ILE A 5 20.67 29.72 16.38
CA ILE A 5 21.48 29.85 15.16
C ILE A 5 22.80 29.05 15.31
N GLN A 6 23.30 28.92 16.50
CA GLN A 6 24.48 28.11 16.84
C GLN A 6 24.30 26.61 16.58
N GLN A 7 23.09 26.03 16.74
CA GLN A 7 22.84 24.62 16.44
C GLN A 7 22.75 24.35 14.93
N LEU A 8 22.41 25.35 14.15
CA LEU A 8 22.38 25.29 12.68
C LEU A 8 23.76 25.55 12.05
N SER A 9 24.68 26.17 12.77
CA SER A 9 26.05 26.49 12.30
C SER A 9 27.01 25.29 12.38
N ASP A 10 26.67 24.22 13.09
CA ASP A 10 27.48 23.01 13.16
C ASP A 10 27.26 22.16 11.89
N GLU A 11 28.05 22.44 10.85
CA GLU A 11 27.97 21.86 9.50
C GLU A 11 28.04 20.32 9.49
N SER A 12 28.58 19.70 10.55
CA SER A 12 28.70 18.25 10.67
C SER A 12 27.38 17.55 11.02
N LYS A 13 26.35 18.29 11.42
CA LYS A 13 25.13 17.73 12.05
C LYS A 13 23.81 18.19 11.40
N LEU A 14 23.79 18.29 10.08
CA LEU A 14 22.59 18.63 9.30
C LEU A 14 21.34 17.83 9.76
N SER A 15 21.52 16.59 10.13
CA SER A 15 20.45 15.68 10.57
C SER A 15 19.79 16.04 11.91
N TYR A 16 20.48 16.75 12.79
CA TYR A 16 19.90 17.19 14.06
C TYR A 16 19.10 18.50 13.96
N ALA A 17 19.30 19.24 12.86
CA ALA A 17 18.58 20.48 12.59
C ALA A 17 17.28 20.27 11.82
N LEU A 18 17.10 19.10 11.19
CA LEU A 18 15.91 18.80 10.38
C LEU A 18 14.79 18.27 11.25
N ARG A 19 13.61 18.85 11.12
CA ARG A 19 12.37 18.35 11.70
C ARG A 19 11.45 17.86 10.59
N PHE A 20 11.02 16.63 10.74
CA PHE A 20 10.05 16.00 9.85
C PHE A 20 8.76 15.72 10.61
N GLU A 21 8.24 16.70 11.34
CA GLU A 21 7.12 16.55 12.27
C GLU A 21 5.95 15.74 11.68
N VAL A 22 5.65 15.93 10.38
CA VAL A 22 4.63 15.15 9.68
C VAL A 22 4.96 13.66 9.69
N LEU A 23 6.24 13.29 9.59
CA LEU A 23 6.73 11.91 9.61
C LEU A 23 7.01 11.45 11.04
N GLU A 24 7.53 12.33 11.89
CA GLU A 24 7.96 12.05 13.26
C GLU A 24 6.81 11.72 14.19
N GLN A 25 5.58 12.16 13.89
CA GLN A 25 4.38 11.76 14.63
C GLN A 25 4.22 10.23 14.69
N LEU A 26 4.62 9.51 13.66
CA LEU A 26 4.53 8.05 13.57
C LEU A 26 5.88 7.35 13.57
N CYS A 27 6.90 8.03 13.10
CA CYS A 27 8.28 7.54 13.01
C CYS A 27 9.21 8.42 13.83
N PRO A 28 9.08 8.51 15.18
CA PRO A 28 9.91 9.39 15.98
C PRO A 28 11.39 9.02 15.88
N PRO A 29 12.30 9.99 16.00
CA PRO A 29 13.74 9.77 15.86
C PRO A 29 14.29 8.70 16.80
N GLU A 30 13.72 8.59 18.00
CA GLU A 30 14.10 7.61 19.02
C GLU A 30 13.83 6.18 18.54
N LEU A 31 12.65 5.94 17.96
CA LEU A 31 12.26 4.64 17.39
C LEU A 31 13.17 4.29 16.21
N VAL A 32 13.43 5.24 15.31
CA VAL A 32 14.30 5.01 14.16
C VAL A 32 15.72 4.72 14.62
N SER A 33 16.23 5.43 15.63
CA SER A 33 17.56 5.23 16.20
C SER A 33 17.70 3.87 16.91
N GLU A 34 16.66 3.43 17.64
CA GLU A 34 16.58 2.08 18.21
C GLU A 34 16.72 1.02 17.11
N LEU A 35 15.97 1.15 16.03
CA LEU A 35 15.99 0.19 14.92
C LEU A 35 17.32 0.20 14.15
N LEU A 36 17.93 1.37 13.96
CA LEU A 36 19.27 1.48 13.36
C LEU A 36 20.30 0.75 14.19
N SER A 37 20.27 0.90 15.52
CA SER A 37 21.15 0.20 16.45
C SER A 37 20.92 -1.31 16.44
N ARG A 38 19.64 -1.73 16.50
CA ARG A 38 19.26 -3.14 16.46
C ARG A 38 19.66 -3.85 15.18
N CYS A 39 19.63 -3.14 14.06
CA CYS A 39 20.01 -3.68 12.74
C CYS A 39 21.49 -3.49 12.42
N HIS A 40 22.30 -2.96 13.33
CA HIS A 40 23.71 -2.60 13.09
C HIS A 40 23.89 -1.73 11.84
N ALA A 41 22.96 -0.81 11.61
CA ALA A 41 22.90 0.00 10.40
C ALA A 41 23.48 1.40 10.56
N TRP A 42 24.02 1.74 11.73
CA TRP A 42 24.78 2.98 11.91
C TRP A 42 26.08 2.94 11.10
N GLY A 43 26.49 4.09 10.55
CA GLY A 43 27.78 4.18 9.88
C GLY A 43 28.91 4.28 10.88
N GLU A 44 30.08 3.69 10.57
CA GLU A 44 31.30 3.77 11.40
C GLU A 44 31.80 5.21 11.64
N ARG A 45 31.43 6.13 10.76
CA ARG A 45 31.80 7.56 10.85
C ARG A 45 30.56 8.40 10.67
N GLU A 46 30.30 9.33 11.60
CA GLU A 46 29.31 10.40 11.41
C GLU A 46 29.78 11.32 10.28
N ARG A 47 29.07 11.28 9.18
CA ARG A 47 29.21 12.20 8.06
C ARG A 47 27.93 13.04 7.96
N GLY A 48 27.98 14.14 7.22
CA GLY A 48 26.85 15.06 7.05
C GLY A 48 25.52 14.43 6.56
N LEU A 49 25.56 13.17 6.09
CA LEU A 49 24.37 12.35 5.77
C LEU A 49 24.37 11.12 6.68
N ASN A 50 23.73 11.22 7.85
CA ASN A 50 23.58 10.09 8.76
C ASN A 50 22.44 9.15 8.34
N GLN A 51 22.38 7.95 8.93
CA GLN A 51 21.39 6.93 8.55
C GLN A 51 19.96 7.28 8.98
N LEU A 52 19.79 8.04 10.06
CA LEU A 52 18.49 8.55 10.48
C LEU A 52 17.83 9.37 9.35
N LEU A 53 18.57 10.33 8.80
CA LEU A 53 18.11 11.13 7.66
C LEU A 53 17.81 10.27 6.43
N VAL A 54 18.62 9.21 6.20
CA VAL A 54 18.39 8.30 5.06
C VAL A 54 17.08 7.55 5.19
N VAL A 55 16.65 7.15 6.41
CA VAL A 55 15.35 6.52 6.64
C VAL A 55 14.22 7.48 6.24
N TYR A 56 14.21 8.71 6.76
CA TYR A 56 13.20 9.72 6.38
C TYR A 56 13.25 10.06 4.89
N TYR A 57 14.43 10.14 4.32
CA TYR A 57 14.60 10.34 2.88
C TYR A 57 13.93 9.22 2.06
N VAL A 58 14.06 7.95 2.46
CA VAL A 58 13.43 6.85 1.73
C VAL A 58 11.90 6.92 1.81
N ILE A 59 11.32 7.31 2.95
CA ILE A 59 9.87 7.56 3.07
C ILE A 59 9.47 8.73 2.16
N ALA A 60 10.20 9.82 2.22
CA ALA A 60 9.96 11.03 1.43
C ALA A 60 10.07 10.82 -0.09
N LEU A 61 10.85 9.83 -0.55
CA LEU A 61 10.90 9.45 -1.97
C LEU A 61 9.52 9.13 -2.55
N SER A 62 8.62 8.62 -1.75
CA SER A 62 7.27 8.27 -2.17
C SER A 62 6.30 9.44 -2.05
N LEU A 63 6.45 10.29 -1.03
CA LEU A 63 5.63 11.50 -0.89
C LEU A 63 5.94 12.53 -2.00
N PHE A 64 7.22 12.69 -2.35
CA PHE A 64 7.67 13.69 -3.34
C PHE A 64 8.08 13.04 -4.66
N ARG A 65 7.25 12.15 -5.19
CA ARG A 65 7.55 11.32 -6.34
C ARG A 65 7.85 12.11 -7.63
N ARG A 66 7.29 13.29 -7.79
CA ARG A 66 7.54 14.19 -8.94
C ARG A 66 8.97 14.72 -8.98
N LEU A 67 9.68 14.67 -7.85
CA LEU A 67 11.05 15.15 -7.72
C LEU A 67 12.07 14.04 -8.03
N ASN A 68 13.22 14.41 -8.59
CA ASN A 68 14.35 13.48 -8.71
C ASN A 68 14.99 13.21 -7.34
N LEU A 69 15.83 12.18 -7.26
CA LEU A 69 16.43 11.74 -6.00
C LEU A 69 17.15 12.85 -5.21
N ALA A 70 17.92 13.71 -5.89
CA ALA A 70 18.60 14.82 -5.24
C ALA A 70 17.63 15.94 -4.85
N ALA A 71 16.60 16.17 -5.67
CA ALA A 71 15.60 17.20 -5.41
C ALA A 71 14.73 16.86 -4.20
N VAL A 72 14.42 15.58 -3.93
CA VAL A 72 13.69 15.17 -2.72
C VAL A 72 14.43 15.63 -1.46
N LEU A 73 15.75 15.39 -1.35
CA LEU A 73 16.50 15.87 -0.20
C LEU A 73 16.51 17.40 -0.12
N ARG A 74 16.68 18.07 -1.27
CA ARG A 74 16.65 19.55 -1.33
C ARG A 74 15.28 20.06 -0.87
N HIS A 75 14.21 19.41 -1.27
CA HIS A 75 12.85 19.76 -0.87
C HIS A 75 12.67 19.62 0.64
N LEU A 76 13.05 18.48 1.23
CA LEU A 76 12.98 18.26 2.67
C LEU A 76 13.73 19.31 3.50
N VAL A 77 14.85 19.81 2.99
CA VAL A 77 15.67 20.81 3.72
C VAL A 77 15.39 22.24 3.31
N SER A 78 14.55 22.49 2.28
CA SER A 78 14.38 23.83 1.70
C SER A 78 13.80 24.84 2.67
N GLY A 79 12.87 24.43 3.54
CA GLY A 79 12.29 25.29 4.56
C GLY A 79 13.29 25.79 5.61
N LEU A 80 14.43 25.14 5.76
CA LEU A 80 15.46 25.48 6.74
C LEU A 80 16.66 26.22 6.13
N ARG A 81 16.81 26.19 4.82
CA ARG A 81 18.01 26.72 4.16
C ARG A 81 18.25 28.21 4.40
N TRP A 82 17.22 29.00 4.53
CA TRP A 82 17.35 30.44 4.82
C TRP A 82 17.78 30.72 6.27
N LEU A 83 17.66 29.72 7.17
CA LEU A 83 18.15 29.80 8.56
C LEU A 83 19.63 29.44 8.67
N TRP A 84 20.26 28.90 7.62
CA TRP A 84 21.67 28.52 7.66
C TRP A 84 22.57 29.73 7.52
N SER A 85 23.55 29.81 8.42
CA SER A 85 24.59 30.83 8.37
C SER A 85 25.53 30.67 7.18
N ASN A 86 25.69 29.43 6.67
CA ASN A 86 26.53 29.12 5.51
C ASN A 86 25.67 28.87 4.25
N PRO A 87 25.53 29.86 3.35
CA PRO A 87 24.77 29.71 2.11
C PRO A 87 25.42 28.74 1.11
N CYS A 88 26.70 28.39 1.31
CA CYS A 88 27.48 27.48 0.45
C CYS A 88 27.35 26.00 0.85
N LEU A 89 26.52 25.66 1.84
CA LEU A 89 26.34 24.27 2.26
C LEU A 89 25.94 23.38 1.08
N ARG A 90 26.81 22.42 0.76
CA ARG A 90 26.57 21.49 -0.35
C ARG A 90 25.77 20.29 0.12
N LEU A 91 24.62 20.09 -0.51
CA LEU A 91 23.82 18.88 -0.28
C LEU A 91 24.50 17.65 -0.91
N PRO A 92 24.32 16.46 -0.29
CA PRO A 92 24.81 15.21 -0.84
C PRO A 92 24.32 14.96 -2.27
N THR A 93 25.17 14.35 -3.08
CA THR A 93 24.82 13.95 -4.46
C THR A 93 23.85 12.76 -4.47
N ALA A 94 23.17 12.54 -5.59
CA ALA A 94 22.33 11.35 -5.79
C ALA A 94 23.12 10.05 -5.61
N ALA A 95 24.38 10.01 -6.02
CA ALA A 95 25.26 8.86 -5.83
C ALA A 95 25.55 8.58 -4.35
N ALA A 96 25.82 9.63 -3.56
CA ALA A 96 26.03 9.51 -2.13
C ALA A 96 24.76 9.00 -1.41
N LEU A 97 23.57 9.47 -1.81
CA LEU A 97 22.29 8.98 -1.29
C LEU A 97 22.09 7.48 -1.60
N VAL A 98 22.34 7.05 -2.83
CA VAL A 98 22.24 5.63 -3.20
C VAL A 98 23.25 4.78 -2.40
N TYR A 99 24.48 5.26 -2.24
CA TYR A 99 25.50 4.57 -1.43
C TYR A 99 25.03 4.40 0.03
N ARG A 100 24.50 5.46 0.66
CA ARG A 100 24.00 5.40 2.04
C ARG A 100 22.77 4.51 2.17
N ARG A 101 21.89 4.47 1.18
CA ARG A 101 20.76 3.52 1.13
C ARG A 101 21.24 2.07 1.08
N ARG A 102 22.31 1.76 0.34
CA ARG A 102 22.91 0.42 0.33
C ARG A 102 23.42 0.03 1.72
N GLN A 103 24.08 0.95 2.41
CA GLN A 103 24.57 0.73 3.79
C GLN A 103 23.42 0.54 4.79
N LEU A 104 22.32 1.29 4.64
CA LEU A 104 21.14 1.15 5.49
C LEU A 104 20.53 -0.27 5.45
N GLY A 105 20.56 -0.89 4.28
CA GLY A 105 19.91 -2.18 4.06
C GLY A 105 18.38 -2.12 4.11
N THR A 106 17.74 -3.26 3.88
CA THR A 106 16.28 -3.39 3.93
C THR A 106 15.72 -3.60 5.35
N PRO A 107 16.44 -4.26 6.30
CA PRO A 107 15.88 -4.64 7.60
C PRO A 107 15.30 -3.47 8.41
N VAL A 108 15.99 -2.33 8.44
CA VAL A 108 15.54 -1.14 9.22
C VAL A 108 14.15 -0.70 8.79
N LEU A 109 13.94 -0.50 7.47
CA LEU A 109 12.64 -0.06 6.95
C LEU A 109 11.55 -1.13 7.11
N ARG A 110 11.90 -2.42 6.98
CA ARG A 110 10.96 -3.51 7.25
C ARG A 110 10.51 -3.50 8.71
N HIS A 111 11.43 -3.39 9.66
CA HIS A 111 11.09 -3.34 11.08
C HIS A 111 10.32 -2.06 11.45
N LEU A 112 10.68 -0.93 10.85
CA LEU A 112 9.94 0.32 11.04
C LEU A 112 8.49 0.16 10.54
N PHE A 113 8.29 -0.38 9.35
CA PHE A 113 6.96 -0.68 8.82
C PHE A 113 6.18 -1.60 9.77
N GLN A 114 6.76 -2.70 10.20
CA GLN A 114 6.12 -3.65 11.13
C GLN A 114 5.81 -3.04 12.50
N ARG A 115 6.56 -2.05 12.94
CA ARG A 115 6.35 -1.38 14.24
C ARG A 115 5.29 -0.29 14.16
N VAL A 116 5.26 0.46 13.07
CA VAL A 116 4.41 1.63 12.87
C VAL A 116 3.06 1.26 12.27
N CYS A 117 3.05 0.45 11.20
CA CYS A 117 1.83 0.16 10.45
C CYS A 117 1.00 -0.91 11.17
N ARG A 118 0.04 -0.44 11.96
CA ARG A 118 -0.90 -1.24 12.75
C ARG A 118 -2.34 -0.86 12.39
N PRO A 119 -3.33 -1.71 12.66
CA PRO A 119 -4.72 -1.29 12.59
C PRO A 119 -4.94 -0.03 13.43
N MET A 120 -5.56 0.98 12.86
CA MET A 120 -5.74 2.29 13.51
C MET A 120 -7.20 2.64 13.79
N ALA A 121 -8.14 1.99 13.12
CA ALA A 121 -9.55 2.25 13.31
C ALA A 121 -10.04 1.77 14.69
N THR A 122 -11.01 2.47 15.25
CA THR A 122 -11.77 2.08 16.43
C THR A 122 -13.19 1.63 16.03
N GLU A 123 -13.97 1.09 16.96
CA GLU A 123 -15.35 0.70 16.70
C GLU A 123 -16.23 1.87 16.23
N GLN A 124 -15.85 3.11 16.57
CA GLN A 124 -16.51 4.33 16.10
C GLN A 124 -16.14 4.71 14.67
N SER A 125 -15.04 4.15 14.14
CA SER A 125 -14.61 4.42 12.77
C SER A 125 -15.56 3.77 11.77
N LYS A 126 -16.18 4.58 10.93
CA LYS A 126 -17.20 4.11 9.97
C LYS A 126 -16.58 3.11 8.98
N GLY A 127 -17.27 1.98 8.79
CA GLY A 127 -16.86 0.91 7.86
C GLY A 127 -15.70 0.03 8.32
N ALA A 128 -15.17 0.23 9.53
CA ALA A 128 -14.05 -0.55 10.02
C ALA A 128 -14.45 -1.85 10.73
N PHE A 129 -15.70 -1.95 11.18
CA PHE A 129 -16.21 -3.11 11.91
C PHE A 129 -17.55 -3.58 11.37
N ARG A 130 -17.76 -4.88 11.37
CA ARG A 130 -19.03 -5.57 11.10
C ARG A 130 -19.15 -6.79 12.00
N PHE A 131 -20.33 -7.06 12.51
CA PHE A 131 -20.59 -8.20 13.42
C PHE A 131 -19.67 -8.21 14.66
N GLY A 132 -19.29 -7.03 15.17
CA GLY A 132 -18.30 -6.90 16.25
C GLY A 132 -16.85 -7.24 15.86
N LEU A 133 -16.58 -7.51 14.57
CA LEU A 133 -15.28 -7.90 14.05
C LEU A 133 -14.64 -6.78 13.23
N ARG A 134 -13.32 -6.60 13.37
CA ARG A 134 -12.53 -5.69 12.54
C ARG A 134 -12.41 -6.21 11.12
N LEU A 135 -12.76 -5.39 10.13
CA LEU A 135 -12.68 -5.75 8.73
C LEU A 135 -11.27 -5.58 8.20
N MET A 136 -10.72 -6.67 7.72
CA MET A 136 -9.43 -6.72 7.01
C MET A 136 -9.67 -7.23 5.60
N ALA A 137 -8.86 -6.79 4.64
CA ALA A 137 -8.87 -7.32 3.28
C ALA A 137 -7.46 -7.73 2.86
N ILE A 138 -7.36 -8.80 2.08
CA ILE A 138 -6.09 -9.25 1.50
C ILE A 138 -6.21 -9.29 -0.02
N ASP A 139 -5.23 -8.71 -0.69
CA ASP A 139 -5.15 -8.74 -2.16
C ASP A 139 -3.70 -8.63 -2.64
N GLY A 140 -3.47 -9.02 -3.88
CA GLY A 140 -2.17 -9.00 -4.50
C GLY A 140 -2.11 -8.07 -5.71
N THR A 141 -0.89 -7.61 -6.01
CA THR A 141 -0.64 -6.79 -7.18
C THR A 141 0.76 -7.02 -7.74
N LEU A 142 0.97 -6.58 -8.97
CA LEU A 142 2.29 -6.52 -9.62
C LEU A 142 2.72 -5.08 -9.77
N ASP A 143 3.93 -4.77 -9.32
CA ASP A 143 4.56 -3.47 -9.51
C ASP A 143 5.74 -3.56 -10.46
N GLU A 144 5.77 -2.69 -11.47
CA GLU A 144 6.89 -2.58 -12.37
C GLU A 144 8.09 -1.95 -11.69
N VAL A 145 9.28 -2.49 -11.94
CA VAL A 145 10.55 -2.01 -11.41
C VAL A 145 11.47 -1.57 -12.55
N ALA A 146 12.47 -0.74 -12.24
CA ALA A 146 13.44 -0.27 -13.22
C ALA A 146 14.08 -1.44 -13.99
N ASP A 147 14.16 -1.30 -15.30
CA ASP A 147 14.73 -2.32 -16.19
C ASP A 147 16.25 -2.35 -16.09
N THR A 148 16.74 -3.14 -15.15
CA THR A 148 18.17 -3.41 -14.96
C THR A 148 18.41 -4.91 -14.95
N PRO A 149 19.64 -5.37 -15.31
CA PRO A 149 19.97 -6.80 -15.25
C PRO A 149 19.71 -7.41 -13.87
N ALA A 150 20.04 -6.71 -12.79
CA ALA A 150 19.84 -7.17 -11.42
C ALA A 150 18.34 -7.36 -11.08
N ASN A 151 17.51 -6.38 -11.42
CA ASN A 151 16.07 -6.47 -11.20
C ASN A 151 15.42 -7.53 -12.09
N ALA A 152 15.82 -7.62 -13.36
CA ALA A 152 15.29 -8.62 -14.29
C ALA A 152 15.61 -10.06 -13.85
N LEU A 153 16.85 -10.28 -13.39
CA LEU A 153 17.28 -11.58 -12.87
C LEU A 153 16.51 -11.98 -11.60
N TYR A 154 16.36 -11.04 -10.67
CA TYR A 154 15.74 -11.32 -9.38
C TYR A 154 14.22 -11.39 -9.43
N PHE A 155 13.55 -10.39 -9.97
CA PHE A 155 12.09 -10.28 -9.95
C PHE A 155 11.42 -11.03 -11.11
N GLY A 156 12.09 -11.12 -12.26
CA GLY A 156 11.55 -11.72 -13.47
C GLY A 156 10.52 -10.81 -14.17
N ARG A 157 9.93 -11.34 -15.23
CA ARG A 157 8.89 -10.68 -16.04
C ARG A 157 7.71 -11.64 -16.19
N MET A 158 6.50 -11.14 -15.98
CA MET A 158 5.29 -11.93 -16.24
C MET A 158 5.15 -12.19 -17.73
N SER A 159 4.69 -13.40 -18.06
CA SER A 159 4.36 -13.81 -19.43
C SER A 159 2.91 -14.27 -19.48
N SER A 160 2.20 -13.87 -20.53
CA SER A 160 0.86 -14.36 -20.85
C SER A 160 0.84 -14.76 -22.33
N GLY A 161 0.85 -16.08 -22.58
CA GLY A 161 0.99 -16.62 -23.91
C GLY A 161 2.29 -16.12 -24.60
N LYS A 162 2.15 -15.48 -25.76
CA LYS A 162 3.28 -14.92 -26.53
C LYS A 162 3.78 -13.56 -26.00
N HIS A 163 3.07 -12.95 -25.06
CA HIS A 163 3.37 -11.62 -24.53
C HIS A 163 4.14 -11.72 -23.22
N GLN A 164 5.26 -11.01 -23.14
CA GLN A 164 6.01 -10.83 -21.89
C GLN A 164 6.01 -9.36 -21.49
N SER A 165 5.89 -9.08 -20.20
CA SER A 165 5.98 -7.71 -19.67
C SER A 165 7.27 -7.02 -20.14
N PRO A 166 7.21 -5.77 -20.61
CA PRO A 166 8.39 -5.01 -21.02
C PRO A 166 9.34 -4.72 -19.87
N LEU A 167 8.84 -4.62 -18.63
CA LEU A 167 9.62 -4.35 -17.43
C LEU A 167 9.59 -5.56 -16.48
N PRO A 168 10.64 -5.74 -15.65
CA PRO A 168 10.59 -6.68 -14.54
C PRO A 168 9.54 -6.25 -13.53
N GLN A 169 8.95 -7.21 -12.81
CA GLN A 169 7.83 -6.95 -11.91
C GLN A 169 8.01 -7.66 -10.57
N VAL A 170 7.74 -6.94 -9.49
CA VAL A 170 7.65 -7.49 -8.14
C VAL A 170 6.20 -7.84 -7.82
N ARG A 171 5.97 -9.05 -7.28
CA ARG A 171 4.71 -9.45 -6.69
C ARG A 171 4.61 -8.87 -5.30
N CYS A 172 3.55 -8.12 -5.03
CA CYS A 172 3.21 -7.60 -3.71
C CYS A 172 1.88 -8.20 -3.27
N VAL A 173 1.79 -8.65 -2.02
CA VAL A 173 0.52 -9.03 -1.38
C VAL A 173 0.41 -8.21 -0.10
N TYR A 174 -0.76 -7.60 0.12
CA TYR A 174 -1.04 -6.69 1.20
C TYR A 174 -2.18 -7.19 2.06
N LEU A 175 -2.08 -6.95 3.37
CA LEU A 175 -3.20 -7.01 4.30
C LEU A 175 -3.53 -5.60 4.74
N ALA A 176 -4.76 -5.16 4.52
CA ALA A 176 -5.22 -3.82 4.83
C ALA A 176 -6.44 -3.82 5.75
N GLU A 177 -6.53 -2.84 6.63
CA GLU A 177 -7.74 -2.51 7.38
C GLU A 177 -8.71 -1.74 6.48
N VAL A 178 -9.91 -2.28 6.29
CA VAL A 178 -10.87 -1.78 5.29
C VAL A 178 -11.33 -0.34 5.58
N GLY A 179 -11.68 -0.04 6.83
CA GLY A 179 -12.26 1.26 7.16
C GLY A 179 -11.28 2.43 7.20
N SER A 180 -9.99 2.17 7.38
CA SER A 180 -8.95 3.21 7.42
C SER A 180 -8.06 3.22 6.18
N HIS A 181 -8.12 2.17 5.36
CA HIS A 181 -7.17 1.88 4.27
C HIS A 181 -5.72 1.69 4.73
N ALA A 182 -5.50 1.44 6.01
CA ALA A 182 -4.17 1.18 6.54
C ALA A 182 -3.65 -0.18 6.07
N ILE A 183 -2.59 -0.21 5.28
CA ILE A 183 -1.88 -1.45 4.98
C ILE A 183 -1.01 -1.78 6.19
N VAL A 184 -1.35 -2.90 6.85
CA VAL A 184 -0.73 -3.29 8.12
C VAL A 184 0.35 -4.34 7.97
N ASP A 185 0.33 -5.10 6.87
CA ASP A 185 1.40 -6.05 6.54
C ASP A 185 1.53 -6.26 5.03
N ALA A 186 2.72 -6.67 4.60
CA ALA A 186 3.05 -6.85 3.19
C ALA A 186 4.11 -7.95 2.97
N VAL A 187 4.00 -8.67 1.84
CA VAL A 187 5.02 -9.61 1.35
C VAL A 187 5.39 -9.25 -0.08
N PHE A 188 6.69 -9.28 -0.36
CA PHE A 188 7.27 -9.03 -1.68
C PHE A 188 8.02 -10.23 -2.20
N ALA A 189 7.74 -10.63 -3.45
CA ALA A 189 8.35 -11.79 -4.10
C ALA A 189 8.62 -11.53 -5.58
N PRO A 190 9.42 -12.38 -6.25
CA PRO A 190 9.48 -12.42 -7.71
C PRO A 190 8.10 -12.59 -8.34
N CYS A 191 7.86 -11.97 -9.50
CA CYS A 191 6.55 -11.92 -10.15
C CYS A 191 5.93 -13.30 -10.42
N ARG A 192 6.76 -14.33 -10.61
CA ARG A 192 6.33 -15.73 -10.86
C ARG A 192 5.77 -16.44 -9.63
N VAL A 193 5.99 -15.91 -8.43
CA VAL A 193 5.43 -16.49 -7.20
C VAL A 193 3.95 -16.13 -7.13
N ALA A 194 3.11 -17.13 -7.04
CA ALA A 194 1.65 -16.95 -6.99
C ALA A 194 1.20 -16.36 -5.65
N GLU A 195 0.14 -15.58 -5.66
CA GLU A 195 -0.47 -14.96 -4.47
C GLU A 195 -0.88 -16.00 -3.43
N GLN A 196 -1.38 -17.17 -3.89
CA GLN A 196 -1.75 -18.27 -3.02
C GLN A 196 -0.61 -18.83 -2.16
N ARG A 197 0.65 -18.59 -2.55
CA ARG A 197 1.82 -18.97 -1.76
C ARG A 197 2.25 -17.88 -0.78
N LEU A 198 1.85 -16.64 -1.02
CA LEU A 198 2.25 -15.49 -0.23
C LEU A 198 1.19 -15.11 0.82
N ALA A 199 -0.08 -15.26 0.48
CA ALA A 199 -1.19 -14.92 1.37
C ALA A 199 -1.13 -15.66 2.72
N PRO A 200 -0.85 -16.98 2.80
CA PRO A 200 -0.74 -17.69 4.08
C PRO A 200 0.31 -17.10 5.02
N LEU A 201 1.41 -16.54 4.47
CA LEU A 201 2.45 -15.87 5.27
C LEU A 201 1.94 -14.61 5.97
N LEU A 202 1.05 -13.86 5.30
CA LEU A 202 0.40 -12.68 5.90
C LEU A 202 -0.65 -13.10 6.92
N LEU A 203 -1.51 -14.05 6.53
CA LEU A 203 -2.60 -14.53 7.39
C LEU A 203 -2.05 -15.07 8.72
N SER A 204 -1.01 -15.91 8.68
CA SER A 204 -0.43 -16.51 9.89
C SER A 204 0.28 -15.51 10.80
N ARG A 205 0.79 -14.40 10.27
CA ARG A 205 1.66 -13.47 11.00
C ARG A 205 0.93 -12.20 11.46
N ALA A 206 -0.07 -11.73 10.72
CA ALA A 206 -0.66 -10.42 10.93
C ALA A 206 -2.15 -10.45 11.30
N VAL A 207 -2.85 -11.55 11.03
CA VAL A 207 -4.25 -11.69 11.46
C VAL A 207 -4.29 -12.02 12.95
N GLN A 208 -5.20 -11.38 13.66
CA GLN A 208 -5.37 -11.48 15.10
C GLN A 208 -6.82 -11.88 15.44
N PRO A 209 -7.07 -12.39 16.66
CA PRO A 209 -8.43 -12.64 17.13
C PRO A 209 -9.35 -11.41 16.96
N GLY A 210 -10.60 -11.66 16.62
CA GLY A 210 -11.58 -10.59 16.40
C GLY A 210 -11.48 -9.89 15.03
N MET A 211 -10.73 -10.45 14.09
CA MET A 211 -10.69 -9.97 12.69
C MET A 211 -11.59 -10.81 11.78
N LEU A 212 -12.22 -10.15 10.80
CA LEU A 212 -12.90 -10.76 9.67
C LEU A 212 -12.12 -10.42 8.40
N VAL A 213 -11.52 -11.43 7.77
CA VAL A 213 -10.66 -11.27 6.58
C VAL A 213 -11.48 -11.47 5.31
N LEU A 214 -11.55 -10.43 4.49
CA LEU A 214 -12.17 -10.45 3.18
C LEU A 214 -11.15 -10.93 2.13
N MET A 215 -11.47 -11.99 1.39
CA MET A 215 -10.56 -12.63 0.43
C MET A 215 -11.19 -12.80 -0.95
N ASP A 216 -10.40 -12.67 -2.01
CA ASP A 216 -10.85 -13.02 -3.35
C ASP A 216 -10.80 -14.55 -3.55
N ARG A 217 -11.53 -15.04 -4.58
CA ARG A 217 -11.60 -16.43 -5.01
C ARG A 217 -10.24 -17.06 -5.36
N GLY A 218 -9.22 -16.21 -5.61
CA GLY A 218 -7.87 -16.65 -5.92
C GLY A 218 -7.06 -17.03 -4.69
N ILE A 219 -7.40 -16.52 -3.52
CA ILE A 219 -6.64 -16.67 -2.28
C ILE A 219 -7.26 -17.73 -1.36
N VAL A 220 -8.59 -17.81 -1.31
CA VAL A 220 -9.28 -18.70 -0.37
C VAL A 220 -9.08 -20.17 -0.69
N SER A 221 -8.74 -20.95 0.35
CA SER A 221 -8.75 -22.42 0.35
C SER A 221 -9.22 -22.96 1.69
N ALA A 222 -9.51 -24.29 1.75
CA ALA A 222 -9.87 -24.95 3.00
C ALA A 222 -8.79 -24.81 4.08
N ALA A 223 -7.53 -24.79 3.68
CA ALA A 223 -6.40 -24.65 4.61
C ALA A 223 -6.37 -23.28 5.27
N GLU A 224 -6.54 -22.19 4.49
CA GLU A 224 -6.61 -20.82 5.05
C GLU A 224 -7.82 -20.64 5.97
N LEU A 225 -8.99 -21.21 5.61
CA LEU A 225 -10.19 -21.14 6.46
C LEU A 225 -9.97 -21.88 7.79
N SER A 226 -9.39 -23.08 7.75
CA SER A 226 -9.06 -23.83 8.97
C SER A 226 -8.03 -23.10 9.83
N THR A 227 -6.97 -22.55 9.22
CA THR A 227 -5.93 -21.79 9.93
C THR A 227 -6.50 -20.54 10.62
N LEU A 228 -7.34 -19.79 9.92
CA LEU A 228 -7.97 -18.58 10.49
C LEU A 228 -8.82 -18.90 11.71
N VAL A 229 -9.66 -19.95 11.63
CA VAL A 229 -10.53 -20.34 12.75
C VAL A 229 -9.75 -20.91 13.92
N HIS A 230 -8.91 -21.92 13.66
CA HIS A 230 -8.33 -22.73 14.73
C HIS A 230 -7.01 -22.16 15.28
N GLN A 231 -6.21 -21.47 14.46
CA GLN A 231 -4.92 -20.95 14.88
C GLN A 231 -4.97 -19.46 15.18
N GLN A 232 -5.73 -18.68 14.41
CA GLN A 232 -5.78 -17.22 14.54
C GLN A 232 -6.99 -16.72 15.34
N GLN A 233 -7.97 -17.59 15.63
CA GLN A 233 -9.24 -17.20 16.27
C GLN A 233 -9.92 -16.02 15.55
N ALA A 234 -9.86 -16.06 14.23
CA ALA A 234 -10.36 -15.03 13.32
C ALA A 234 -11.36 -15.63 12.34
N HIS A 235 -12.06 -14.78 11.62
CA HIS A 235 -13.09 -15.18 10.68
C HIS A 235 -12.71 -14.82 9.24
N ALA A 236 -13.35 -15.48 8.30
CA ALA A 236 -13.20 -15.27 6.88
C ALA A 236 -14.52 -15.01 6.18
N LEU A 237 -14.49 -14.16 5.15
CA LEU A 237 -15.55 -14.01 4.17
C LEU A 237 -14.90 -13.92 2.79
N ALA A 238 -15.18 -14.88 1.92
CA ALA A 238 -14.50 -14.97 0.65
C ALA A 238 -15.45 -15.37 -0.49
N ARG A 239 -15.07 -14.99 -1.72
CA ARG A 239 -15.77 -15.45 -2.92
C ARG A 239 -15.26 -16.81 -3.35
N LEU A 240 -16.17 -17.71 -3.72
CA LEU A 240 -15.85 -19.04 -4.25
C LEU A 240 -15.73 -19.03 -5.78
N LYS A 241 -14.98 -19.99 -6.30
CA LYS A 241 -15.02 -20.37 -7.73
C LYS A 241 -16.32 -21.13 -8.02
N ALA A 242 -16.74 -21.11 -9.27
CA ALA A 242 -17.88 -21.91 -9.71
C ALA A 242 -17.66 -23.41 -9.36
N GLY A 243 -18.68 -24.06 -8.81
CA GLY A 243 -18.63 -25.48 -8.47
C GLY A 243 -17.92 -25.85 -7.15
N GLN A 244 -17.35 -24.90 -6.41
CA GLN A 244 -16.77 -25.19 -5.09
C GLN A 244 -17.85 -25.26 -4.00
N TYR A 245 -17.73 -26.23 -3.09
CA TYR A 245 -18.55 -26.37 -1.86
C TYR A 245 -20.06 -26.39 -2.15
N THR A 246 -20.50 -27.16 -3.15
CA THR A 246 -21.89 -27.21 -3.60
C THR A 246 -22.76 -28.23 -2.85
N HIS A 247 -22.14 -29.12 -2.05
CA HIS A 247 -22.85 -30.17 -1.32
C HIS A 247 -23.26 -29.61 0.05
N ALA A 248 -24.56 -29.33 0.19
CA ALA A 248 -25.13 -28.84 1.43
C ALA A 248 -25.32 -29.97 2.43
N GLU A 249 -24.71 -29.86 3.62
CA GLU A 249 -24.95 -30.77 4.75
C GLU A 249 -26.21 -30.36 5.53
N GLN A 250 -26.39 -29.07 5.69
CA GLN A 250 -27.53 -28.49 6.40
C GLN A 250 -27.94 -27.17 5.78
N VAL A 251 -29.20 -26.97 5.43
CA VAL A 251 -29.76 -25.70 4.96
C VAL A 251 -30.23 -24.90 6.17
N LEU A 252 -29.89 -23.62 6.19
CA LEU A 252 -30.23 -22.66 7.26
C LEU A 252 -31.48 -21.86 6.91
N SER A 253 -32.04 -21.14 7.90
CA SER A 253 -33.30 -20.40 7.78
C SER A 253 -33.27 -19.28 6.72
N ASP A 254 -32.10 -18.75 6.38
CA ASP A 254 -31.95 -17.69 5.38
C ASP A 254 -31.55 -18.24 3.97
N GLY A 255 -31.66 -19.55 3.77
CA GLY A 255 -31.37 -20.21 2.51
C GLY A 255 -29.86 -20.48 2.27
N SER A 256 -29.00 -20.03 3.16
CA SER A 256 -27.59 -20.43 3.14
C SER A 256 -27.43 -21.87 3.68
N TYR A 257 -26.26 -22.48 3.48
CA TYR A 257 -26.06 -23.86 3.92
C TYR A 257 -24.65 -24.09 4.49
N LEU A 258 -24.54 -25.10 5.35
CA LEU A 258 -23.29 -25.51 5.98
C LEU A 258 -22.61 -26.60 5.17
N VAL A 259 -21.26 -26.55 5.19
CA VAL A 259 -20.37 -27.53 4.60
C VAL A 259 -19.17 -27.73 5.51
N THR A 260 -18.76 -28.97 5.74
CA THR A 260 -17.55 -29.28 6.49
C THR A 260 -16.39 -29.55 5.53
N LEU A 261 -15.29 -28.84 5.70
CA LEU A 261 -14.09 -28.96 4.89
C LEU A 261 -13.02 -29.71 5.67
N HIS A 262 -12.32 -30.63 5.01
CA HIS A 262 -11.27 -31.47 5.56
C HIS A 262 -9.92 -31.17 4.89
N PRO A 263 -9.22 -30.07 5.25
CA PRO A 263 -7.91 -29.78 4.67
C PRO A 263 -6.85 -30.77 5.18
N ALA A 264 -5.93 -31.19 4.30
CA ALA A 264 -4.88 -32.13 4.66
C ALA A 264 -3.96 -31.55 5.76
N GLY A 265 -3.78 -32.33 6.85
CA GLY A 265 -2.89 -31.98 7.96
C GLY A 265 -3.38 -30.85 8.87
N LEU A 266 -4.63 -30.41 8.72
CA LEU A 266 -5.25 -29.35 9.53
C LEU A 266 -6.61 -29.85 10.08
N PRO A 267 -7.12 -29.25 11.18
CA PRO A 267 -8.44 -29.58 11.69
C PRO A 267 -9.55 -29.32 10.66
N ALA A 268 -10.59 -30.13 10.70
CA ALA A 268 -11.79 -29.89 9.91
C ALA A 268 -12.41 -28.54 10.29
N VAL A 269 -12.94 -27.82 9.32
CA VAL A 269 -13.58 -26.51 9.54
C VAL A 269 -14.96 -26.49 8.90
N GLN A 270 -15.97 -26.17 9.70
CA GLN A 270 -17.32 -25.93 9.19
C GLN A 270 -17.40 -24.51 8.65
N VAL A 271 -18.01 -24.38 7.47
CA VAL A 271 -18.20 -23.11 6.78
C VAL A 271 -19.65 -22.97 6.32
N ARG A 272 -20.08 -21.74 6.17
CA ARG A 272 -21.39 -21.39 5.64
C ARG A 272 -21.24 -20.85 4.23
N VAL A 273 -22.01 -21.36 3.29
CA VAL A 273 -22.06 -20.93 1.90
C VAL A 273 -23.32 -20.14 1.64
N ILE A 274 -23.19 -18.98 1.01
CA ILE A 274 -24.27 -18.09 0.64
C ILE A 274 -24.31 -17.96 -0.87
N GLU A 275 -25.46 -18.26 -1.47
CA GLU A 275 -25.70 -18.12 -2.90
C GLU A 275 -26.58 -16.90 -3.18
N TYR A 276 -26.19 -16.08 -4.16
CA TYR A 276 -26.95 -14.91 -4.55
C TYR A 276 -26.79 -14.59 -6.03
N ARG A 277 -27.75 -13.86 -6.56
CA ARG A 277 -27.70 -13.30 -7.92
C ARG A 277 -27.82 -11.80 -7.86
N ILE A 278 -27.20 -11.11 -8.80
CA ILE A 278 -27.35 -9.67 -8.98
C ILE A 278 -28.31 -9.49 -10.14
N GLU A 279 -29.47 -8.90 -9.90
CA GLU A 279 -30.44 -8.61 -10.97
C GLU A 279 -29.95 -7.44 -11.84
N PRO A 280 -30.10 -7.58 -13.17
CA PRO A 280 -29.51 -6.64 -14.12
C PRO A 280 -30.43 -5.47 -14.48
N HIS A 281 -30.80 -4.60 -13.54
CA HIS A 281 -31.33 -3.28 -13.95
C HIS A 281 -30.29 -2.47 -14.76
N THR A 282 -29.05 -2.95 -14.83
CA THR A 282 -27.96 -2.41 -15.62
C THR A 282 -27.77 -3.10 -16.99
N ALA A 283 -28.43 -4.23 -17.24
CA ALA A 283 -28.24 -4.97 -18.51
C ALA A 283 -28.83 -4.23 -19.71
N GLU A 284 -29.89 -3.44 -19.53
CA GLU A 284 -30.45 -2.62 -20.61
C GLU A 284 -29.48 -1.49 -21.05
N ARG A 285 -28.74 -0.88 -20.11
CA ARG A 285 -27.70 0.12 -20.46
C ARG A 285 -26.44 -0.51 -21.06
N LEU A 286 -26.14 -1.77 -20.78
CA LEU A 286 -25.01 -2.50 -21.37
C LEU A 286 -25.32 -3.00 -22.78
N ALA A 287 -26.61 -3.14 -23.15
CA ALA A 287 -27.02 -3.52 -24.50
C ALA A 287 -26.85 -2.39 -25.55
N GLU A 288 -26.71 -1.13 -25.10
CA GLU A 288 -26.42 0.01 -25.98
C GLU A 288 -24.96 0.09 -26.46
N PHE A 289 -24.05 -0.69 -25.86
CA PHE A 289 -22.67 -0.80 -26.33
C PHE A 289 -22.49 -2.12 -27.09
N PRO A 290 -22.23 -2.08 -28.43
CA PRO A 290 -22.02 -3.29 -29.19
C PRO A 290 -20.83 -4.05 -28.61
N SER A 291 -21.10 -5.26 -28.17
CA SER A 291 -20.11 -6.19 -27.66
C SER A 291 -19.11 -6.54 -28.77
N SER A 292 -17.93 -5.92 -28.77
CA SER A 292 -16.78 -6.53 -29.40
C SER A 292 -16.48 -7.83 -28.64
N GLN A 293 -16.54 -8.92 -29.34
CA GLN A 293 -16.43 -10.30 -28.91
C GLN A 293 -15.13 -10.61 -28.16
N THR A 294 -15.09 -10.32 -26.85
CA THR A 294 -14.24 -11.01 -25.88
C THR A 294 -14.88 -10.79 -24.50
N SER A 295 -15.85 -11.62 -24.18
CA SER A 295 -16.63 -11.55 -22.95
C SER A 295 -15.84 -12.08 -21.77
N ASN A 296 -15.03 -11.22 -21.15
CA ASN A 296 -14.58 -11.40 -19.76
C ASN A 296 -15.51 -10.69 -18.75
N HIS A 297 -16.69 -10.26 -19.17
CA HIS A 297 -17.71 -9.76 -18.25
C HIS A 297 -18.43 -10.98 -17.63
N PRO A 298 -18.47 -11.09 -16.29
CA PRO A 298 -19.32 -12.11 -15.68
C PRO A 298 -20.77 -11.85 -16.13
N ASP A 299 -21.42 -12.89 -16.63
CA ASP A 299 -22.86 -12.86 -16.92
C ASP A 299 -23.59 -12.34 -15.67
N PRO A 300 -24.37 -11.23 -15.76
CA PRO A 300 -25.10 -10.70 -14.61
C PRO A 300 -26.10 -11.70 -14.03
N ARG A 301 -26.45 -12.75 -14.79
CA ARG A 301 -27.26 -13.88 -14.31
C ARG A 301 -26.46 -14.95 -13.58
N GLN A 302 -25.12 -14.80 -13.52
CA GLN A 302 -24.25 -15.79 -12.89
C GLN A 302 -24.55 -15.89 -11.40
N LEU A 303 -24.71 -17.12 -10.93
CA LEU A 303 -24.81 -17.41 -9.51
C LEU A 303 -23.46 -17.09 -8.82
N HIS A 304 -23.50 -16.18 -7.87
CA HIS A 304 -22.38 -15.83 -7.01
C HIS A 304 -22.43 -16.65 -5.74
N ARG A 305 -21.28 -17.08 -5.25
CA ARG A 305 -21.13 -17.81 -3.99
C ARG A 305 -20.11 -17.13 -3.09
N LEU A 306 -20.51 -16.94 -1.84
CA LEU A 306 -19.60 -16.56 -0.76
C LEU A 306 -19.46 -17.74 0.20
N VAL A 307 -18.30 -17.85 0.82
CA VAL A 307 -18.02 -18.72 1.94
C VAL A 307 -17.62 -17.89 3.14
N THR A 308 -18.13 -18.26 4.32
CA THR A 308 -17.77 -17.60 5.57
C THR A 308 -17.63 -18.61 6.69
N THR A 309 -16.83 -18.27 7.69
CA THR A 309 -16.73 -18.99 8.97
C THR A 309 -17.68 -18.46 10.04
N LEU A 310 -18.53 -17.47 9.71
CA LEU A 310 -19.63 -16.98 10.53
C LEU A 310 -20.86 -17.85 10.25
N LEU A 311 -21.12 -18.81 11.13
CA LEU A 311 -22.09 -19.89 10.88
C LEU A 311 -23.52 -19.50 11.19
N ASP A 312 -23.74 -18.64 12.20
CA ASP A 312 -25.07 -18.26 12.68
C ASP A 312 -25.72 -17.19 11.81
N PRO A 313 -26.84 -17.49 11.11
CA PRO A 313 -27.55 -16.53 10.27
C PRO A 313 -28.23 -15.39 11.05
N GLN A 314 -28.45 -15.55 12.36
CA GLN A 314 -29.04 -14.49 13.19
C GLN A 314 -27.97 -13.44 13.55
N GLN A 315 -26.75 -13.87 13.87
CA GLN A 315 -25.63 -12.96 14.18
C GLN A 315 -25.04 -12.31 12.92
N ALA A 316 -25.00 -13.05 11.82
CA ALA A 316 -24.47 -12.58 10.54
C ALA A 316 -25.43 -12.94 9.37
N PRO A 317 -26.50 -12.15 9.14
CA PRO A 317 -27.45 -12.39 8.07
C PRO A 317 -26.77 -12.44 6.68
N ALA A 318 -27.25 -13.32 5.79
CA ALA A 318 -26.65 -13.51 4.45
C ALA A 318 -26.56 -12.19 3.66
N GLN A 319 -27.61 -11.37 3.69
CA GLN A 319 -27.64 -10.07 3.01
C GLN A 319 -26.55 -9.12 3.54
N GLU A 320 -26.36 -9.06 4.86
CA GLU A 320 -25.33 -8.21 5.47
C GLU A 320 -23.92 -8.71 5.14
N LEU A 321 -23.71 -10.02 5.03
CA LEU A 321 -22.46 -10.61 4.57
C LEU A 321 -22.16 -10.30 3.10
N ILE A 322 -23.19 -10.28 2.24
CA ILE A 322 -23.04 -9.86 0.83
C ILE A 322 -22.60 -8.38 0.77
N PHE A 323 -23.24 -7.50 1.54
CA PHE A 323 -22.85 -6.09 1.63
C PHE A 323 -21.43 -5.94 2.22
N CYS A 324 -21.10 -6.70 3.26
CA CYS A 324 -19.76 -6.71 3.84
C CYS A 324 -18.70 -7.14 2.83
N TYR A 325 -18.97 -8.16 2.02
CA TYR A 325 -18.03 -8.61 0.99
C TYR A 325 -17.79 -7.54 -0.08
N HIS A 326 -18.75 -6.67 -0.34
CA HIS A 326 -18.59 -5.56 -1.27
C HIS A 326 -17.50 -4.58 -0.81
N GLU A 327 -17.30 -4.42 0.51
CA GLU A 327 -16.23 -3.58 1.07
C GLU A 327 -14.80 -4.11 0.77
N ARG A 328 -14.64 -5.35 0.27
CA ARG A 328 -13.35 -5.86 -0.20
C ARG A 328 -12.68 -4.96 -1.27
N TRP A 329 -13.49 -4.22 -2.02
CA TRP A 329 -12.98 -3.28 -3.02
C TRP A 329 -12.10 -2.17 -2.43
N GLU A 330 -12.17 -1.91 -1.14
CA GLU A 330 -11.38 -0.87 -0.49
C GLU A 330 -9.88 -1.19 -0.50
N ILE A 331 -9.48 -2.46 -0.55
CA ILE A 331 -8.06 -2.80 -0.75
C ILE A 331 -7.57 -2.47 -2.17
N GLU A 332 -8.44 -2.57 -3.17
CA GLU A 332 -8.10 -2.14 -4.53
C GLU A 332 -7.90 -0.62 -4.58
N ALA A 333 -8.68 0.15 -3.80
CA ALA A 333 -8.47 1.58 -3.60
C ALA A 333 -7.13 1.86 -2.90
N CYS A 334 -6.76 1.11 -1.85
CA CYS A 334 -5.45 1.23 -1.19
C CYS A 334 -4.29 1.00 -2.18
N ILE A 335 -4.43 0.02 -3.08
CA ILE A 335 -3.43 -0.28 -4.12
C ILE A 335 -3.38 0.85 -5.14
N ASP A 336 -4.52 1.40 -5.55
CA ASP A 336 -4.59 2.52 -6.50
C ASP A 336 -3.97 3.79 -5.92
N GLU A 337 -4.20 4.10 -4.66
CA GLU A 337 -3.57 5.22 -3.95
C GLU A 337 -2.06 5.18 -4.01
N GLN A 338 -1.48 4.00 -3.83
CA GLN A 338 -0.04 3.82 -3.95
C GLN A 338 0.45 3.95 -5.40
N LYS A 339 -0.25 3.32 -6.34
CA LYS A 339 0.19 3.23 -7.74
C LYS A 339 -0.05 4.50 -8.53
N THR A 340 -1.17 5.15 -8.28
CA THR A 340 -1.65 6.28 -9.10
C THR A 340 -1.38 7.61 -8.41
N HIS A 341 -1.58 7.69 -7.10
CA HIS A 341 -1.55 8.96 -6.36
C HIS A 341 -0.21 9.23 -5.68
N LEU A 342 0.40 8.27 -4.98
CA LEU A 342 1.76 8.44 -4.42
C LEU A 342 2.85 8.24 -5.46
N ARG A 343 2.65 7.33 -6.42
CA ARG A 343 3.53 7.17 -7.58
C ARG A 343 2.86 7.84 -8.78
N LEU A 344 3.66 8.34 -9.71
CA LEU A 344 3.12 8.81 -10.98
C LEU A 344 2.56 7.61 -11.74
N SER A 345 1.30 7.69 -12.18
CA SER A 345 0.63 6.63 -12.92
C SER A 345 1.50 6.12 -14.09
N GLY A 346 1.61 4.80 -14.20
CA GLY A 346 2.40 4.15 -15.26
C GLY A 346 3.93 4.25 -15.08
N GLN A 347 4.46 4.78 -13.98
CA GLN A 347 5.89 4.83 -13.73
C GLN A 347 6.38 3.62 -12.91
N PRO A 348 7.48 2.95 -13.30
CA PRO A 348 8.07 1.88 -12.51
C PRO A 348 8.71 2.42 -11.23
N LEU A 349 8.96 1.55 -10.26
CA LEU A 349 9.82 1.86 -9.12
C LEU A 349 11.21 2.24 -9.60
N ARG A 350 11.80 3.28 -8.99
CA ARG A 350 13.03 3.93 -9.49
C ARG A 350 14.31 3.19 -9.14
N SER A 351 14.26 2.33 -8.13
CA SER A 351 15.45 1.64 -7.61
C SER A 351 15.97 0.61 -8.60
N LYS A 352 17.28 0.61 -8.81
CA LYS A 352 17.96 -0.20 -9.82
C LYS A 352 18.49 -1.56 -9.32
N GLU A 353 18.28 -1.85 -8.02
CA GLU A 353 18.76 -3.05 -7.35
C GLU A 353 17.64 -3.65 -6.50
N PRO A 354 17.52 -4.99 -6.39
CA PRO A 354 16.43 -5.63 -5.66
C PRO A 354 16.31 -5.23 -4.19
N ALA A 355 17.43 -5.05 -3.49
CA ALA A 355 17.44 -4.58 -2.10
C ALA A 355 16.89 -3.16 -1.98
N LEU A 356 17.27 -2.26 -2.89
CA LEU A 356 16.80 -0.88 -2.92
C LEU A 356 15.33 -0.79 -3.38
N VAL A 357 14.86 -1.70 -4.24
CA VAL A 357 13.44 -1.84 -4.59
C VAL A 357 12.62 -2.18 -3.35
N ARG A 358 13.06 -3.15 -2.54
CA ARG A 358 12.39 -3.48 -1.28
C ARG A 358 12.37 -2.32 -0.30
N GLN A 359 13.47 -1.55 -0.19
CA GLN A 359 13.48 -0.32 0.60
C GLN A 359 12.45 0.69 0.10
N GLU A 360 12.38 0.90 -1.23
CA GLU A 360 11.44 1.83 -1.86
C GLU A 360 9.99 1.39 -1.59
N LEU A 361 9.69 0.09 -1.61
CA LEU A 361 8.37 -0.45 -1.29
C LEU A 361 8.00 -0.22 0.19
N TYR A 362 8.91 -0.51 1.14
CA TYR A 362 8.63 -0.21 2.55
C TYR A 362 8.48 1.29 2.79
N GLY A 363 9.29 2.13 2.13
CA GLY A 363 9.13 3.58 2.17
C GLY A 363 7.79 4.04 1.61
N LEU A 364 7.31 3.42 0.52
CA LEU A 364 6.00 3.68 -0.07
C LEU A 364 4.86 3.30 0.89
N LEU A 365 4.95 2.14 1.54
CA LEU A 365 3.94 1.70 2.51
C LEU A 365 3.91 2.59 3.75
N LEU A 366 5.06 3.00 4.26
CA LEU A 366 5.15 3.95 5.37
C LEU A 366 4.56 5.31 4.98
N ALA A 367 4.89 5.82 3.80
CA ALA A 367 4.33 7.07 3.30
C ALA A 367 2.81 7.00 3.15
N HIS A 368 2.29 5.91 2.57
CA HIS A 368 0.86 5.67 2.44
C HIS A 368 0.18 5.62 3.82
N TYR A 369 0.75 4.88 4.76
CA TYR A 369 0.21 4.77 6.11
C TYR A 369 0.20 6.13 6.84
N ILE A 370 1.24 6.95 6.68
CA ILE A 370 1.30 8.30 7.28
C ILE A 370 0.19 9.18 6.71
N VAL A 371 -0.02 9.20 5.39
CA VAL A 371 -1.11 9.96 4.77
C VAL A 371 -2.46 9.49 5.31
N ARG A 372 -2.71 8.18 5.34
CA ARG A 372 -3.96 7.60 5.83
C ARG A 372 -4.17 7.83 7.32
N TRP A 373 -3.11 7.84 8.11
CA TRP A 373 -3.20 8.17 9.53
C TRP A 373 -3.67 9.62 9.74
N TRP A 374 -3.11 10.59 9.03
CA TRP A 374 -3.55 11.97 9.10
C TRP A 374 -5.00 12.15 8.65
N MET A 375 -5.39 11.49 7.56
CA MET A 375 -6.77 11.46 7.08
C MET A 375 -7.71 10.86 8.13
N HIS A 376 -7.34 9.74 8.73
CA HIS A 376 -8.14 9.08 9.75
C HIS A 376 -8.30 9.96 11.00
N GLN A 377 -7.23 10.59 11.49
CA GLN A 377 -7.31 11.54 12.61
C GLN A 377 -8.28 12.69 12.30
N SER A 378 -8.17 13.29 11.11
CA SER A 378 -9.05 14.37 10.67
C SER A 378 -10.52 13.92 10.58
N ALA A 379 -10.76 12.73 10.04
CA ALA A 379 -12.12 12.18 9.93
C ALA A 379 -12.74 11.88 11.29
N CYS A 380 -11.96 11.28 12.22
CA CYS A 380 -12.43 10.98 13.57
C CYS A 380 -12.83 12.24 14.35
N GLU A 381 -12.01 13.31 14.28
CA GLU A 381 -12.34 14.59 14.92
C GLU A 381 -13.70 15.15 14.48
N ALA A 382 -14.05 14.96 13.21
CA ALA A 382 -15.29 15.49 12.62
C ALA A 382 -16.42 14.47 12.54
N ASN A 383 -16.25 13.27 13.09
CA ASN A 383 -17.18 12.14 12.94
C ASN A 383 -17.55 11.85 11.48
N LEU A 384 -16.59 12.02 10.57
CA LEU A 384 -16.71 11.71 9.16
C LEU A 384 -16.26 10.28 8.87
N ASP A 385 -16.74 9.73 7.76
CA ASP A 385 -16.19 8.50 7.20
C ASP A 385 -14.83 8.84 6.55
N PRO A 386 -13.72 8.15 6.90
CA PRO A 386 -12.41 8.38 6.30
C PRO A 386 -12.41 8.31 4.76
N ASP A 387 -13.34 7.55 4.17
CA ASP A 387 -13.51 7.43 2.73
C ASP A 387 -14.07 8.70 2.05
N ARG A 388 -14.54 9.65 2.85
CA ARG A 388 -14.99 10.96 2.35
C ARG A 388 -13.83 11.92 2.08
N LEU A 389 -12.65 11.67 2.64
CA LEU A 389 -11.48 12.51 2.43
C LEU A 389 -10.78 12.13 1.13
N SER A 390 -10.34 13.14 0.35
CA SER A 390 -9.58 12.93 -0.87
C SER A 390 -8.12 12.61 -0.56
N PHE A 391 -7.65 11.44 -0.98
CA PHE A 391 -6.25 11.04 -0.80
C PHE A 391 -5.28 11.97 -1.53
N THR A 392 -5.61 12.40 -2.74
CA THR A 392 -4.77 13.33 -3.53
C THR A 392 -4.65 14.67 -2.82
N HIS A 393 -5.78 15.21 -2.35
CA HIS A 393 -5.78 16.45 -1.56
C HIS A 393 -4.97 16.31 -0.27
N ALA A 394 -5.10 15.18 0.42
CA ALA A 394 -4.33 14.92 1.63
C ALA A 394 -2.81 14.92 1.38
N VAL A 395 -2.36 14.35 0.27
CA VAL A 395 -0.93 14.39 -0.12
C VAL A 395 -0.47 15.83 -0.35
N GLU A 396 -1.27 16.66 -1.03
CA GLU A 396 -0.95 18.07 -1.29
C GLU A 396 -0.89 18.91 0.00
N VAL A 397 -1.86 18.71 0.89
CA VAL A 397 -1.90 19.38 2.21
C VAL A 397 -0.69 18.98 3.05
N LEU A 398 -0.34 17.69 3.09
CA LEU A 398 0.81 17.21 3.84
C LEU A 398 2.15 17.68 3.25
N ASP A 399 2.26 17.83 1.93
CA ASP A 399 3.43 18.41 1.28
C ASP A 399 3.65 19.85 1.76
N THR A 400 2.60 20.66 1.76
CA THR A 400 2.65 22.06 2.27
C THR A 400 2.98 22.09 3.78
N ALA A 401 2.34 21.22 4.56
CA ALA A 401 2.54 21.15 6.00
C ALA A 401 4.00 20.82 6.40
N CYS A 402 4.73 20.05 5.58
CA CYS A 402 6.15 19.78 5.84
C CYS A 402 6.98 21.06 5.99
N TYR A 403 6.70 22.10 5.22
CA TYR A 403 7.38 23.40 5.35
C TYR A 403 6.91 24.15 6.59
N GLU A 404 5.62 24.17 6.86
CA GLU A 404 5.05 24.90 7.98
C GLU A 404 5.57 24.36 9.31
N PHE A 405 5.56 23.06 9.51
CA PHE A 405 6.10 22.42 10.70
C PHE A 405 7.60 22.68 10.88
N ALA A 406 8.36 22.80 9.78
CA ALA A 406 9.78 23.09 9.84
C ALA A 406 10.09 24.54 10.29
N LEU A 407 9.18 25.48 10.06
CA LEU A 407 9.40 26.92 10.26
C LEU A 407 8.81 27.45 11.57
N VAL A 408 7.83 26.76 12.16
CA VAL A 408 7.14 27.28 13.36
C VAL A 408 7.86 26.92 14.65
N ALA A 409 7.68 27.76 15.67
CA ALA A 409 8.16 27.50 17.02
C ALA A 409 7.40 26.30 17.62
N ARG A 410 8.06 25.53 18.50
CA ARG A 410 7.49 24.33 19.14
C ARG A 410 6.14 24.60 19.84
N GLN A 411 5.95 25.80 20.37
CA GLN A 411 4.72 26.23 21.04
C GLN A 411 3.52 26.34 20.07
N GLU A 412 3.77 26.63 18.79
CA GLU A 412 2.74 26.75 17.76
C GLU A 412 2.38 25.42 17.06
N LEU A 413 3.13 24.36 17.31
CA LEU A 413 2.89 23.04 16.68
C LEU A 413 1.45 22.53 16.88
N PRO A 414 0.81 22.64 18.06
CA PRO A 414 -0.57 22.21 18.24
C PRO A 414 -1.55 22.97 17.33
N ARG A 415 -1.34 24.28 17.15
CA ARG A 415 -2.16 25.13 16.27
C ARG A 415 -1.99 24.75 14.80
N VAL A 416 -0.76 24.52 14.36
CA VAL A 416 -0.48 24.06 12.99
C VAL A 416 -1.11 22.70 12.75
N LYS A 417 -1.02 21.78 13.72
CA LYS A 417 -1.67 20.47 13.65
C LYS A 417 -3.20 20.58 13.52
N GLN A 418 -3.84 21.41 14.33
CA GLN A 418 -5.29 21.63 14.23
C GLN A 418 -5.70 22.18 12.86
N ARG A 419 -4.93 23.14 12.32
CA ARG A 419 -5.17 23.66 10.98
C ARG A 419 -5.00 22.59 9.93
N LEU A 420 -3.93 21.82 9.99
CA LEU A 420 -3.70 20.68 9.09
C LEU A 420 -4.88 19.71 9.06
N LEU A 421 -5.40 19.33 10.24
CA LEU A 421 -6.56 18.44 10.33
C LEU A 421 -7.83 19.08 9.73
N ALA A 422 -8.00 20.40 9.86
CA ALA A 422 -9.12 21.13 9.24
C ALA A 422 -8.96 21.18 7.70
N ASP A 423 -7.76 21.48 7.20
CA ASP A 423 -7.45 21.56 5.77
C ASP A 423 -7.69 20.21 5.07
N LEU A 424 -7.34 19.09 5.72
CA LEU A 424 -7.60 17.73 5.20
C LEU A 424 -9.09 17.42 4.96
N ARG A 425 -9.99 18.09 5.66
CA ARG A 425 -11.45 17.92 5.55
C ARG A 425 -12.14 19.14 4.94
N GLU A 426 -11.43 19.91 4.15
CA GLU A 426 -12.01 21.06 3.44
C GLU A 426 -13.29 20.65 2.69
N PRO A 427 -14.44 21.31 2.92
CA PRO A 427 -15.73 20.88 2.36
C PRO A 427 -15.73 20.74 0.83
N ALA A 428 -14.99 21.59 0.10
CA ALA A 428 -14.90 21.58 -1.35
C ALA A 428 -14.17 20.33 -1.90
N THR A 429 -13.38 19.65 -1.09
CA THR A 429 -12.57 18.48 -1.49
C THR A 429 -13.16 17.15 -1.01
N LEU A 430 -14.25 17.18 -0.23
CA LEU A 430 -14.88 15.96 0.27
C LEU A 430 -15.50 15.15 -0.86
N LEU A 431 -15.11 13.88 -0.92
CA LEU A 431 -15.67 12.93 -1.85
C LEU A 431 -17.12 12.57 -1.45
N PRO A 432 -17.99 12.30 -2.43
CA PRO A 432 -19.34 11.82 -2.12
C PRO A 432 -19.29 10.43 -1.44
N PRO A 433 -20.30 10.06 -0.61
CA PRO A 433 -20.37 8.74 0.01
C PRO A 433 -20.26 7.64 -1.05
N ARG A 434 -19.39 6.65 -0.83
CA ARG A 434 -19.10 5.60 -1.83
C ARG A 434 -19.42 4.17 -1.39
N ARG A 435 -19.69 3.93 -0.13
CA ARG A 435 -20.06 2.60 0.35
C ARG A 435 -21.29 2.08 -0.35
N LEU A 436 -21.31 0.79 -0.68
CA LEU A 436 -22.37 0.11 -1.43
C LEU A 436 -22.65 0.68 -2.83
N ARG A 437 -21.74 1.47 -3.41
CA ARG A 437 -21.85 1.88 -4.80
C ARG A 437 -21.53 0.73 -5.74
N PHE A 438 -22.31 0.60 -6.77
CA PHE A 438 -22.05 -0.32 -7.87
C PHE A 438 -21.62 0.47 -9.11
N TYR A 439 -20.44 0.16 -9.63
CA TYR A 439 -19.97 0.66 -10.91
C TYR A 439 -19.65 -0.50 -11.84
N PRO A 440 -20.10 -0.48 -13.11
CA PRO A 440 -19.68 -1.49 -14.07
C PRO A 440 -18.16 -1.46 -14.26
N ARG A 441 -17.54 -2.62 -14.27
CA ARG A 441 -16.09 -2.72 -14.51
C ARG A 441 -15.75 -2.18 -15.90
N VAL A 442 -14.88 -1.19 -15.95
CA VAL A 442 -14.25 -0.77 -17.21
C VAL A 442 -13.15 -1.77 -17.54
N VAL A 443 -13.12 -2.24 -18.80
CA VAL A 443 -12.04 -3.13 -19.28
C VAL A 443 -10.72 -2.35 -19.24
N LYS A 444 -9.81 -2.73 -18.34
CA LYS A 444 -8.45 -2.16 -18.29
C LYS A 444 -7.69 -2.62 -19.55
N ARG A 445 -6.99 -1.68 -20.20
CA ARG A 445 -6.06 -2.03 -21.30
C ARG A 445 -5.01 -3.01 -20.75
N ALA A 446 -4.83 -4.14 -21.45
CA ALA A 446 -3.94 -5.22 -21.05
C ALA A 446 -2.44 -4.93 -21.24
N TYR A 447 -2.08 -3.77 -21.80
CA TYR A 447 -0.71 -3.48 -22.22
C TYR A 447 -0.07 -2.40 -21.35
N SER A 448 1.17 -2.67 -20.92
CA SER A 448 2.05 -1.66 -20.34
C SER A 448 2.34 -0.56 -21.38
N PRO A 449 2.37 0.73 -21.00
CA PRO A 449 2.76 1.81 -21.89
C PRO A 449 4.23 1.76 -22.32
N PHE A 450 5.04 0.89 -21.69
CA PHE A 450 6.46 0.78 -21.97
C PHE A 450 6.75 -0.20 -23.12
N HIS A 451 7.64 0.19 -24.01
CA HIS A 451 8.11 -0.69 -25.06
C HIS A 451 9.14 -1.68 -24.54
N ARG A 452 9.03 -2.95 -24.96
CA ARG A 452 10.01 -3.99 -24.63
C ARG A 452 11.33 -3.71 -25.35
N LYS A 453 12.44 -3.74 -24.63
CA LYS A 453 13.78 -3.73 -25.25
C LYS A 453 13.98 -5.00 -26.06
N ARG A 454 14.56 -4.87 -27.25
CA ARG A 454 14.94 -5.99 -28.12
C ARG A 454 16.11 -6.78 -27.50
N PRO A 455 16.29 -8.06 -27.86
CA PRO A 455 17.53 -8.78 -27.56
C PRO A 455 18.72 -7.95 -28.00
N GLY A 456 19.76 -7.84 -27.18
CA GLY A 456 20.91 -6.95 -27.39
C GLY A 456 20.78 -5.53 -26.83
N GLN A 457 19.57 -5.05 -26.54
CA GLN A 457 19.36 -3.77 -25.87
C GLN A 457 19.25 -3.90 -24.32
N GLN A 458 19.19 -5.14 -23.83
CA GLN A 458 19.18 -5.43 -22.40
C GLN A 458 20.60 -5.22 -21.85
N GLY A 459 20.74 -4.37 -20.84
CA GLY A 459 22.04 -4.05 -20.25
C GLY A 459 22.84 -2.97 -20.98
N PHE A 460 22.21 -2.27 -21.92
CA PHE A 460 22.86 -1.20 -22.65
C PHE A 460 23.20 -0.05 -21.68
N THR A 461 24.47 0.04 -21.35
CA THR A 461 25.03 1.27 -20.77
C THR A 461 25.32 2.18 -21.96
N LEU A 462 24.58 3.28 -22.11
CA LEU A 462 24.88 4.31 -23.07
C LEU A 462 26.32 4.80 -22.79
N LYS A 463 27.29 4.32 -23.59
CA LYS A 463 28.54 5.03 -23.70
C LYS A 463 28.18 6.40 -24.28
N LYS A 464 28.62 7.47 -23.61
CA LYS A 464 28.48 8.83 -24.15
C LYS A 464 29.33 8.87 -25.44
N GLN A 465 28.66 8.68 -26.56
CA GLN A 465 29.28 8.89 -27.89
C GLN A 465 28.81 10.26 -28.39
N SER A 466 29.72 11.02 -28.94
CA SER A 466 29.37 12.24 -29.65
C SER A 466 28.58 11.86 -30.91
N PHE A 467 27.55 12.65 -31.28
CA PHE A 467 26.84 12.44 -32.53
C PHE A 467 27.82 12.48 -33.74
N LYS A 468 28.88 13.27 -33.65
CA LYS A 468 29.97 13.33 -34.65
C LYS A 468 30.70 12.01 -34.85
N ASP A 469 30.83 11.22 -33.76
CA ASP A 469 31.60 9.95 -33.78
C ASP A 469 30.77 8.78 -34.36
N ILE A 470 29.47 8.97 -34.53
CA ILE A 470 28.51 7.96 -35.04
C ILE A 470 27.93 8.36 -36.39
N LEU A 471 28.31 9.54 -36.94
CA LEU A 471 27.85 10.00 -38.23
C LEU A 471 28.67 9.28 -39.33
N LEU A 472 28.00 8.46 -40.13
CA LEU A 472 28.54 7.88 -41.35
C LEU A 472 28.11 8.79 -42.49
N ILE A 473 29.05 9.46 -43.12
CA ILE A 473 28.86 10.26 -44.35
C ILE A 473 29.34 9.43 -45.56
#